data_e97c242f4a8f530f325b1519ec9ecc90
#
_entry.id   e97c242f4a8f530f325b1519ec9ecc90
#
_cell.length_a   1.000
_cell.length_b   1.000
_cell.length_c   1.000
_cell.angle_alpha   90.00
_cell.angle_beta   90.00
_cell.angle_gamma   90.00
#
_symmetry.space_group_name_H-M   'P 1'
#
loop_
_entity.id
_entity.type
_entity.pdbx_description
1 polymer ?
#
loop_
_entity_poly.entity_id
_entity_poly.type
_entity_poly.pdbx_seq_one_letter_code
_entity_poly.pdbx_strand_id
1 'polypeptide(L)'
;MAAAPDPLVAWLLDELQPLAAQIGEIRARRMFGGASLYYDDIIFALVIRSTCYLRVDDATRDRFLAEKSVPFSYDRDGRTISMSGYLSTPADALDGGEPLRDWVRLAIEAALREANAKAAKPKRAAAKTPKTTATKKAAVKKTTTKTAAAKKTAKR
;
A
#
# COMPACT_ATOMS: atom_id res chain seq x y z
N MET A 1 -24.52 -15.82 -1.00
CA MET A 1 -25.27 -14.67 -1.00
C MET A 1 -24.46 -13.45 -1.12
N ALA A 2 -24.69 -12.69 -2.10
CA ALA A 2 -23.95 -11.49 -2.27
C ALA A 2 -24.62 -10.42 -1.43
N ALA A 3 -23.91 -9.84 -0.49
CA ALA A 3 -24.44 -8.71 0.22
C ALA A 3 -24.62 -7.56 -0.74
N ALA A 4 -25.55 -6.70 -0.49
CA ALA A 4 -25.76 -5.52 -1.33
C ALA A 4 -24.49 -4.67 -1.33
N PRO A 5 -24.20 -3.98 -2.42
CA PRO A 5 -23.05 -3.08 -2.44
C PRO A 5 -23.30 -1.96 -1.43
N ASP A 6 -22.22 -1.46 -0.87
CA ASP A 6 -22.31 -0.33 0.04
C ASP A 6 -22.92 0.87 -0.74
N PRO A 7 -23.95 1.50 -0.24
CA PRO A 7 -24.58 2.62 -0.94
C PRO A 7 -23.60 3.74 -1.25
N LEU A 8 -22.56 3.90 -0.44
CA LEU A 8 -21.52 4.86 -0.70
C LEU A 8 -20.75 4.52 -1.97
N VAL A 9 -20.53 3.23 -2.24
CA VAL A 9 -19.85 2.80 -3.46
C VAL A 9 -20.68 3.14 -4.69
N ALA A 10 -21.98 2.87 -4.62
CA ALA A 10 -22.86 3.16 -5.74
C ALA A 10 -22.91 4.66 -6.02
N TRP A 11 -23.02 5.46 -4.96
CA TRP A 11 -23.03 6.91 -5.07
C TRP A 11 -21.70 7.44 -5.65
N LEU A 12 -20.57 6.90 -5.18
CA LEU A 12 -19.25 7.31 -5.70
C LEU A 12 -19.12 6.99 -7.18
N LEU A 13 -19.56 5.82 -7.62
CA LEU A 13 -19.47 5.46 -9.02
C LEU A 13 -20.33 6.39 -9.89
N ASP A 14 -21.50 6.78 -9.38
CA ASP A 14 -22.37 7.68 -10.10
C ASP A 14 -21.76 9.09 -10.18
N GLU A 15 -21.26 9.61 -9.07
CA GLU A 15 -20.62 10.92 -9.03
C GLU A 15 -19.35 10.99 -9.87
N LEU A 16 -18.68 9.87 -10.04
CA LEU A 16 -17.44 9.80 -10.82
C LEU A 16 -17.66 9.50 -12.30
N GLN A 17 -18.91 9.28 -12.74
CA GLN A 17 -19.19 9.05 -14.15
C GLN A 17 -18.63 10.14 -15.09
N PRO A 18 -18.82 11.45 -14.80
CA PRO A 18 -18.26 12.47 -15.67
C PRO A 18 -16.73 12.42 -15.74
N LEU A 19 -16.09 12.06 -14.64
CA LEU A 19 -14.67 11.92 -14.60
C LEU A 19 -14.24 10.67 -15.39
N ALA A 20 -14.94 9.56 -15.20
CA ALA A 20 -14.67 8.34 -15.92
C ALA A 20 -14.80 8.53 -17.43
N ALA A 21 -15.73 9.37 -17.87
CA ALA A 21 -15.89 9.68 -19.27
C ALA A 21 -14.68 10.43 -19.86
N GLN A 22 -13.95 11.13 -19.02
CA GLN A 22 -12.78 11.90 -19.45
C GLN A 22 -11.49 11.10 -19.39
N ILE A 23 -11.30 10.31 -18.35
CA ILE A 23 -10.03 9.65 -18.10
C ILE A 23 -10.02 8.14 -18.35
N GLY A 24 -11.18 7.50 -18.32
CA GLY A 24 -11.29 6.06 -18.51
C GLY A 24 -12.10 5.39 -17.42
N GLU A 25 -12.33 4.12 -17.59
CA GLU A 25 -13.24 3.36 -16.75
C GLU A 25 -12.83 3.27 -15.29
N ILE A 26 -13.77 3.52 -14.41
CA ILE A 26 -13.61 3.35 -12.96
C ILE A 26 -14.48 2.17 -12.55
N ARG A 27 -13.88 1.22 -11.83
CA ARG A 27 -14.57 0.01 -11.39
C ARG A 27 -14.48 -0.15 -9.88
N ALA A 28 -15.46 -0.82 -9.31
CA ALA A 28 -15.44 -1.18 -7.91
C ALA A 28 -15.36 -2.69 -7.75
N ARG A 29 -14.59 -3.13 -6.76
CA ARG A 29 -14.52 -4.55 -6.40
C ARG A 29 -14.65 -4.68 -4.89
N ARG A 30 -15.33 -5.73 -4.46
CA ARG A 30 -15.43 -6.00 -3.04
C ARG A 30 -14.12 -6.49 -2.48
N MET A 31 -13.79 -6.05 -1.30
CA MET A 31 -12.56 -6.46 -0.64
C MET A 31 -12.68 -6.29 0.87
N PHE A 32 -12.34 -7.34 1.63
CA PHE A 32 -12.24 -7.26 3.10
C PHE A 32 -13.37 -6.53 3.84
N GLY A 33 -14.61 -6.83 3.49
CA GLY A 33 -15.73 -6.18 4.16
C GLY A 33 -16.05 -4.78 3.67
N GLY A 34 -15.40 -4.34 2.63
CA GLY A 34 -15.63 -3.07 1.99
C GLY A 34 -15.52 -3.18 0.48
N ALA A 35 -15.06 -2.15 -0.16
CA ALA A 35 -14.83 -2.16 -1.60
C ALA A 35 -13.57 -1.34 -1.93
N SER A 36 -13.00 -1.64 -3.06
CA SER A 36 -11.86 -0.87 -3.61
C SER A 36 -12.28 -0.32 -4.95
N LEU A 37 -11.91 0.92 -5.20
CA LEU A 37 -12.14 1.53 -6.49
C LEU A 37 -10.85 1.46 -7.30
N TYR A 38 -11.00 1.06 -8.55
CA TYR A 38 -9.90 0.85 -9.47
C TYR A 38 -10.02 1.77 -10.69
N TYR A 39 -8.89 2.26 -11.11
CA TYR A 39 -8.74 2.92 -12.39
C TYR A 39 -7.64 2.16 -13.14
N ASP A 40 -7.97 1.62 -14.30
CA ASP A 40 -7.03 0.85 -15.13
C ASP A 40 -6.28 -0.23 -14.30
N ASP A 41 -7.03 -1.00 -13.54
CA ASP A 41 -6.53 -2.05 -12.65
C ASP A 41 -5.65 -1.58 -11.48
N ILE A 42 -5.56 -0.29 -11.27
CA ILE A 42 -4.81 0.28 -10.16
C ILE A 42 -5.78 0.79 -9.10
N ILE A 43 -5.56 0.42 -7.85
CA ILE A 43 -6.42 0.86 -6.74
C ILE A 43 -6.09 2.30 -6.39
N PHE A 44 -7.09 3.17 -6.43
CA PHE A 44 -6.92 4.57 -6.02
C PHE A 44 -7.76 4.94 -4.81
N ALA A 45 -8.71 4.13 -4.42
CA ALA A 45 -9.55 4.40 -3.27
C ALA A 45 -10.04 3.13 -2.59
N LEU A 46 -10.33 3.23 -1.30
CA LEU A 46 -10.90 2.16 -0.51
C LEU A 46 -12.17 2.68 0.15
N VAL A 47 -13.22 1.88 0.17
CA VAL A 47 -14.44 2.21 0.89
C VAL A 47 -14.62 1.14 1.96
N ILE A 48 -14.47 1.53 3.21
CA ILE A 48 -14.56 0.61 4.34
C ILE A 48 -15.43 1.23 5.41
N ARG A 49 -16.43 0.48 5.86
CA ARG A 49 -17.38 0.96 6.88
C ARG A 49 -18.01 2.31 6.48
N SER A 50 -18.43 2.40 5.24
CA SER A 50 -19.06 3.61 4.68
C SER A 50 -18.19 4.85 4.76
N THR A 51 -16.88 4.67 4.76
CA THR A 51 -15.92 5.77 4.68
C THR A 51 -15.02 5.55 3.47
N CYS A 52 -14.85 6.58 2.67
CA CYS A 52 -13.98 6.53 1.51
C CYS A 52 -12.60 7.05 1.87
N TYR A 53 -11.56 6.28 1.55
CA TYR A 53 -10.17 6.65 1.73
C TYR A 53 -9.51 6.75 0.37
N LEU A 54 -8.87 7.85 0.08
CA LEU A 54 -8.23 8.11 -1.20
C LEU A 54 -6.73 7.86 -1.12
N ARG A 55 -6.16 7.37 -2.21
CA ARG A 55 -4.72 7.11 -2.28
C ARG A 55 -3.94 8.40 -2.28
N VAL A 56 -2.87 8.45 -1.51
CA VAL A 56 -1.99 9.61 -1.46
C VAL A 56 -0.54 9.18 -1.60
N ASP A 57 0.27 10.08 -2.09
CA ASP A 57 1.72 9.93 -2.14
C ASP A 57 2.36 11.16 -1.47
N ASP A 58 3.67 11.23 -1.49
CA ASP A 58 4.37 12.33 -0.84
C ASP A 58 4.03 13.70 -1.45
N ALA A 59 3.62 13.72 -2.72
CA ALA A 59 3.28 14.97 -3.39
C ALA A 59 1.88 15.48 -3.02
N THR A 60 0.95 14.57 -2.68
CA THR A 60 -0.44 14.94 -2.43
C THR A 60 -0.81 14.89 -0.95
N ARG A 61 -0.04 14.17 -0.14
CA ARG A 61 -0.37 13.96 1.28
C ARG A 61 -0.63 15.25 2.05
N ASP A 62 0.22 16.23 1.86
CA ASP A 62 0.10 17.47 2.61
C ASP A 62 -1.22 18.20 2.34
N ARG A 63 -1.73 18.09 1.11
CA ARG A 63 -3.00 18.71 0.75
C ARG A 63 -4.15 18.04 1.51
N PHE A 64 -4.12 16.72 1.59
CA PHE A 64 -5.14 15.99 2.35
C PHE A 64 -5.05 16.26 3.85
N LEU A 65 -3.83 16.36 4.38
CA LEU A 65 -3.64 16.66 5.81
C LEU A 65 -4.11 18.07 6.16
N ALA A 66 -3.96 19.02 5.24
CA ALA A 66 -4.44 20.36 5.44
C ALA A 66 -5.97 20.37 5.60
N GLU A 67 -6.67 19.43 4.97
CA GLU A 67 -8.10 19.27 5.09
C GLU A 67 -8.49 18.33 6.24
N LYS A 68 -7.55 18.06 7.13
CA LYS A 68 -7.77 17.22 8.31
C LYS A 68 -8.15 15.78 7.99
N SER A 69 -7.75 15.28 6.85
CA SER A 69 -7.94 13.88 6.49
C SER A 69 -7.13 12.98 7.40
N VAL A 70 -7.68 11.83 7.76
CA VAL A 70 -7.04 10.90 8.66
C VAL A 70 -6.63 9.63 7.91
N PRO A 71 -5.54 8.98 8.32
CA PRO A 71 -5.11 7.78 7.65
C PRO A 71 -6.04 6.61 7.94
N PHE A 72 -6.16 5.73 6.96
CA PHE A 72 -6.91 4.50 7.15
C PHE A 72 -6.18 3.62 8.16
N SER A 73 -6.91 3.10 9.13
CA SER A 73 -6.35 2.20 10.11
C SER A 73 -7.29 1.03 10.36
N TYR A 74 -6.74 -0.09 10.70
CA TYR A 74 -7.51 -1.27 11.03
C TYR A 74 -6.80 -2.06 12.14
N ASP A 75 -7.58 -2.80 12.90
CA ASP A 75 -7.02 -3.60 13.97
C ASP A 75 -6.73 -5.01 13.48
N ARG A 76 -5.57 -5.48 13.78
CA ARG A 76 -5.16 -6.84 13.46
C ARG A 76 -4.34 -7.40 14.62
N ASP A 77 -4.75 -8.52 15.12
CA ASP A 77 -4.07 -9.22 16.22
C ASP A 77 -3.79 -8.33 17.43
N GLY A 78 -4.77 -7.51 17.78
CA GLY A 78 -4.63 -6.63 18.93
C GLY A 78 -3.78 -5.38 18.71
N ARG A 79 -3.41 -5.11 17.45
CA ARG A 79 -2.62 -3.93 17.11
C ARG A 79 -3.34 -3.11 16.06
N THR A 80 -3.30 -1.80 16.21
CA THR A 80 -3.85 -0.90 15.19
C THR A 80 -2.78 -0.65 14.14
N ILE A 81 -3.08 -1.04 12.92
CA ILE A 81 -2.18 -0.83 11.78
C ILE A 81 -2.71 0.37 10.99
N SER A 82 -1.87 1.37 10.81
CA SER A 82 -2.23 2.56 10.04
C SER A 82 -1.57 2.52 8.67
N MET A 83 -2.38 2.76 7.66
CA MET A 83 -1.89 2.80 6.28
C MET A 83 -1.83 4.25 5.80
N SER A 84 -0.68 4.86 5.96
CA SER A 84 -0.48 6.26 5.59
C SER A 84 -0.59 6.56 4.10
N GLY A 85 -0.67 5.54 3.27
CA GLY A 85 -0.89 5.70 1.83
C GLY A 85 -2.35 5.95 1.45
N TYR A 86 -3.27 5.90 2.43
CA TYR A 86 -4.68 6.16 2.20
C TYR A 86 -5.19 7.11 3.27
N LEU A 87 -5.74 8.23 2.85
CA LEU A 87 -6.31 9.23 3.76
C LEU A 87 -7.81 9.38 3.48
N SER A 88 -8.57 9.72 4.51
CA SER A 88 -10.00 9.88 4.37
C SER A 88 -10.31 11.00 3.38
N THR A 89 -11.44 10.88 2.70
CA THR A 89 -11.90 11.92 1.77
C THR A 89 -12.13 13.21 2.53
N PRO A 90 -11.62 14.34 2.05
CA PRO A 90 -11.88 15.64 2.68
C PRO A 90 -13.37 15.98 2.74
N ALA A 91 -13.73 16.77 3.72
CA ALA A 91 -15.14 17.14 3.92
C ALA A 91 -15.76 17.79 2.69
N ASP A 92 -15.03 18.65 2.02
CA ASP A 92 -15.50 19.31 0.82
C ASP A 92 -15.89 18.35 -0.29
N ALA A 93 -15.25 17.20 -0.34
CA ALA A 93 -15.52 16.21 -1.37
C ALA A 93 -16.71 15.30 -1.02
N LEU A 94 -17.14 15.31 0.23
CA LEU A 94 -18.24 14.43 0.64
C LEU A 94 -19.60 14.89 0.10
N ASP A 95 -19.68 16.11 -0.37
CA ASP A 95 -20.89 16.61 -0.99
C ASP A 95 -20.98 16.27 -2.48
N GLY A 96 -19.94 15.63 -3.02
CA GLY A 96 -19.91 15.24 -4.42
C GLY A 96 -19.49 16.38 -5.36
N GLY A 97 -19.80 16.22 -6.64
CA GLY A 97 -19.52 17.26 -7.63
C GLY A 97 -18.06 17.41 -8.00
N GLU A 98 -17.70 18.60 -8.45
CA GLU A 98 -16.32 18.89 -8.86
C GLU A 98 -15.28 18.71 -7.75
N PRO A 99 -15.55 19.14 -6.51
CA PRO A 99 -14.56 18.94 -5.46
C PRO A 99 -14.18 17.47 -5.29
N LEU A 100 -15.18 16.58 -5.31
CA LEU A 100 -14.91 15.14 -5.21
C LEU A 100 -14.05 14.67 -6.38
N ARG A 101 -14.38 15.10 -7.58
CA ARG A 101 -13.64 14.69 -8.77
C ARG A 101 -12.21 15.16 -8.75
N ASP A 102 -11.96 16.37 -8.26
CA ASP A 102 -10.60 16.91 -8.15
C ASP A 102 -9.77 16.09 -7.15
N TRP A 103 -10.34 15.77 -5.99
CA TRP A 103 -9.64 14.95 -5.01
C TRP A 103 -9.39 13.53 -5.54
N VAL A 104 -10.34 12.98 -6.29
CA VAL A 104 -10.18 11.66 -6.91
C VAL A 104 -9.10 11.70 -8.00
N ARG A 105 -9.01 12.78 -8.77
CA ARG A 105 -7.93 12.94 -9.76
C ARG A 105 -6.57 12.88 -9.07
N LEU A 106 -6.41 13.59 -7.96
CA LEU A 106 -5.17 13.55 -7.20
C LEU A 106 -4.86 12.13 -6.71
N ALA A 107 -5.88 11.40 -6.28
CA ALA A 107 -5.71 10.03 -5.82
C ALA A 107 -5.28 9.10 -6.96
N ILE A 108 -5.88 9.26 -8.13
CA ILE A 108 -5.54 8.47 -9.31
C ILE A 108 -4.09 8.79 -9.75
N GLU A 109 -3.72 10.05 -9.76
CA GLU A 109 -2.36 10.45 -10.10
C GLU A 109 -1.35 9.87 -9.12
N ALA A 110 -1.65 9.89 -7.83
CA ALA A 110 -0.79 9.31 -6.81
C ALA A 110 -0.64 7.79 -7.04
N ALA A 111 -1.75 7.12 -7.33
CA ALA A 111 -1.75 5.69 -7.59
C ALA A 111 -0.93 5.34 -8.84
N LEU A 112 -1.06 6.13 -9.88
CA LEU A 112 -0.30 5.94 -11.11
C LEU A 112 1.20 6.17 -10.89
N ARG A 113 1.57 7.21 -10.18
CA ARG A 113 2.97 7.48 -9.86
C ARG A 113 3.58 6.33 -9.09
N GLU A 114 2.85 5.78 -8.13
CA GLU A 114 3.36 4.66 -7.35
C GLU A 114 3.45 3.39 -8.19
N ALA A 115 2.47 3.12 -9.03
CA ALA A 115 2.50 1.97 -9.91
C ALA A 115 3.68 2.05 -10.88
N ASN A 116 3.95 3.22 -11.42
CA ASN A 116 5.08 3.44 -12.30
C ASN A 116 6.40 3.29 -11.55
N ALA A 117 6.48 3.78 -10.33
CA ALA A 117 7.66 3.63 -9.51
C ALA A 117 7.94 2.18 -9.17
N LYS A 118 6.89 1.40 -8.91
CA LYS A 118 7.05 -0.03 -8.64
C LYS A 118 7.48 -0.78 -9.88
N ALA A 119 6.95 -0.43 -11.04
CA ALA A 119 7.33 -1.07 -12.29
C ALA A 119 8.78 -0.76 -12.66
N ALA A 120 9.27 0.40 -12.29
CA ALA A 120 10.63 0.79 -12.58
C ALA A 120 11.64 0.16 -11.64
N LYS A 121 11.23 -0.29 -10.46
CA LYS A 121 12.15 -0.90 -9.53
C LYS A 121 12.34 -2.36 -9.82
N PRO A 122 13.57 -2.86 -9.84
CA PRO A 122 13.83 -4.27 -10.09
C PRO A 122 13.35 -5.07 -8.90
N LYS A 123 12.88 -6.26 -9.16
CA LYS A 123 12.43 -7.11 -8.09
C LYS A 123 13.58 -7.70 -7.36
N ARG A 124 13.94 -7.18 -6.25
CA ARG A 124 15.00 -7.72 -5.50
C ARG A 124 14.55 -8.70 -4.50
N ALA A 125 13.33 -8.82 -4.29
CA ALA A 125 12.83 -9.71 -3.29
C ALA A 125 13.36 -11.11 -3.28
N ALA A 126 13.52 -11.67 -4.37
CA ALA A 126 13.94 -13.03 -4.42
C ALA A 126 15.34 -13.28 -3.94
N ALA A 127 16.08 -12.31 -3.95
CA ALA A 127 17.45 -12.48 -3.63
C ALA A 127 17.83 -12.80 -2.22
N LYS A 128 17.15 -12.42 -1.30
CA LYS A 128 17.56 -12.60 0.01
C LYS A 128 17.48 -13.86 0.73
N THR A 129 16.78 -14.66 0.40
CA THR A 129 16.61 -15.76 1.24
C THR A 129 17.66 -16.74 1.48
N PRO A 130 18.06 -17.38 0.58
CA PRO A 130 18.90 -18.55 0.79
C PRO A 130 20.28 -18.47 1.29
N LYS A 131 20.97 -17.60 0.99
CA LYS A 131 22.32 -17.59 1.36
C LYS A 131 22.74 -17.58 2.73
N THR A 132 22.07 -17.09 3.53
CA THR A 132 22.52 -16.97 4.86
C THR A 132 23.04 -18.19 5.51
N THR A 133 22.40 -19.24 5.34
CA THR A 133 22.80 -20.40 6.04
C THR A 133 24.11 -21.00 5.67
N ALA A 134 24.38 -21.06 4.46
CA ALA A 134 25.61 -21.68 4.04
C ALA A 134 26.85 -21.13 4.65
N THR A 135 26.92 -19.91 4.81
CA THR A 135 28.10 -19.30 5.30
C THR A 135 28.50 -19.71 6.65
N LYS A 136 27.64 -19.80 7.55
CA LYS A 136 27.99 -20.18 8.83
C LYS A 136 28.74 -21.42 8.97
N LYS A 137 28.40 -22.45 8.40
CA LYS A 137 29.12 -23.61 8.55
C LYS A 137 30.54 -23.50 8.20
N ALA A 138 30.84 -22.89 7.17
CA ALA A 138 32.20 -22.78 6.75
C ALA A 138 33.09 -22.18 7.79
N ALA A 139 32.66 -21.19 8.40
CA ALA A 139 33.47 -20.57 9.40
C ALA A 139 33.87 -21.42 10.57
N VAL A 140 33.00 -22.13 11.02
CA VAL A 140 33.29 -22.97 12.13
C VAL A 140 34.44 -23.90 11.98
N LYS A 141 34.51 -24.60 10.97
CA LYS A 141 35.58 -25.47 10.80
C LYS A 141 36.93 -24.93 10.91
N LYS A 142 37.22 -23.90 10.35
CA LYS A 142 38.52 -23.39 10.43
C LYS A 142 39.07 -23.20 11.75
N THR A 143 38.40 -22.80 12.61
CA THR A 143 38.91 -22.50 13.91
C THR A 143 39.51 -23.66 14.60
N THR A 144 38.93 -24.74 14.51
CA THR A 144 39.44 -25.85 15.22
C THR A 144 40.83 -26.25 14.85
N THR A 145 41.14 -26.26 13.67
CA THR A 145 42.43 -26.71 13.25
C THR A 145 43.56 -25.93 13.85
N LYS A 146 43.42 -24.72 13.98
CA LYS A 146 44.44 -23.94 14.50
C LYS A 146 44.89 -24.30 15.83
N THR A 147 44.06 -24.47 16.66
CA THR A 147 44.43 -24.73 17.99
C THR A 147 45.34 -25.89 18.16
N ALA A 148 45.09 -26.89 17.48
CA ALA A 148 45.92 -28.04 17.60
C ALA A 148 47.37 -27.78 17.35
N ALA A 149 47.66 -27.11 16.39
CA ALA A 149 49.02 -26.81 16.10
C ALA A 149 49.79 -26.15 17.19
N ALA A 150 49.21 -25.22 17.72
CA ALA A 150 49.89 -24.51 18.76
C ALA A 150 50.40 -25.32 19.88
N LYS A 151 49.68 -26.17 20.38
CA LYS A 151 50.11 -26.86 21.45
C LYS A 151 51.30 -27.63 21.40
N LYS A 152 51.58 -28.30 20.53
CA LYS A 152 52.73 -29.04 20.54
C LYS A 152 54.00 -28.37 20.73
N THR A 153 54.16 -27.29 20.29
CA THR A 153 55.45 -26.68 20.41
C THR A 153 55.81 -26.38 21.82
N ALA A 154 54.94 -26.15 22.55
CA ALA A 154 55.25 -25.78 23.91
C ALA A 154 56.12 -26.76 24.62
N LYS A 155 56.03 -27.92 24.42
CA LYS A 155 56.79 -28.85 25.08
C LYS A 155 58.22 -28.74 25.22
N ARG A 156 58.83 -28.52 24.71
CA ARG A 156 60.20 -28.59 24.83
C ARG A 156 60.86 -27.67 25.49
#